data_706bb753aa353a9a4eabf0ce41b98708
#
_entry.id   706bb753aa353a9a4eabf0ce41b98708
#
_cell.length_a   1.000
_cell.length_b   1.000
_cell.length_c   1.000
_cell.angle_alpha   90.00
_cell.angle_beta   90.00
_cell.angle_gamma   90.00
#
_symmetry.space_group_name_H-M   'P 1'
#
loop_
_entity.id
_entity.type
_entity.pdbx_description
1 polymer ?
#
loop_
_entity_poly.entity_id
_entity_poly.type
_entity_poly.pdbx_seq_one_letter_code
_entity_poly.pdbx_strand_id
1 'polypeptide(L)'
;MIQLNFWALSLCIFLCARTYGQSSISDPANPEDITTWYGKTIIFFSPHEDDDLEAAGTMAKLVINGNKVLIVLYTNGNKGTHDLEMTSERLTQIRKQEDLAANKILGIPQENIFFLGYDDGMLEYVPQKEIVEKVCWFIRKYRPDAIFTMDPGTKFTIWHKTDHRASALLTVDGARAAAYHLYFPEHLIKEGLQSYAVRDWFFYESDGPVIDGNYKVDITDVAELKWNAACQHTSQTGKGNMKYTGPDMTPEDKENLKKIITKDVDGKVYEQFRRVQESLSF
;
A
#
# COMPACT_ATOMS: atom_id res chain seq x y z
N MET A 1 -47.32 -53.58 42.58
CA MET A 1 -47.65 -52.28 42.00
C MET A 1 -46.43 -51.40 42.22
N ILE A 2 -45.58 -51.24 41.20
CA ILE A 2 -44.37 -50.43 41.23
C ILE A 2 -44.59 -49.21 40.34
N GLN A 3 -44.63 -48.03 40.94
CA GLN A 3 -44.70 -46.77 40.21
C GLN A 3 -43.29 -46.36 39.77
N LEU A 4 -43.13 -46.21 38.46
CA LEU A 4 -41.94 -45.60 37.86
C LEU A 4 -42.15 -44.10 37.72
N ASN A 5 -41.30 -43.32 38.41
CA ASN A 5 -41.24 -41.86 38.25
C ASN A 5 -40.27 -41.54 37.10
N PHE A 6 -40.75 -40.97 36.00
CA PHE A 6 -39.99 -40.38 34.93
C PHE A 6 -39.52 -38.97 35.32
N TRP A 7 -38.19 -38.81 35.46
CA TRP A 7 -37.54 -37.51 35.52
C TRP A 7 -37.29 -37.03 34.10
N ALA A 8 -37.95 -35.92 33.68
CA ALA A 8 -37.68 -35.26 32.44
C ALA A 8 -36.42 -34.39 32.61
N LEU A 9 -35.33 -34.77 31.97
CA LEU A 9 -34.15 -33.90 31.80
C LEU A 9 -34.44 -32.84 30.75
N SER A 10 -34.62 -31.58 31.20
CA SER A 10 -34.72 -30.41 30.32
C SER A 10 -33.32 -30.00 29.86
N LEU A 11 -32.98 -30.32 28.61
CA LEU A 11 -31.74 -29.94 27.99
C LEU A 11 -31.86 -28.50 27.46
N CYS A 12 -31.37 -27.52 28.24
CA CYS A 12 -31.23 -26.14 27.75
C CYS A 12 -30.09 -26.04 26.76
N ILE A 13 -30.40 -26.06 25.46
CA ILE A 13 -29.49 -25.72 24.41
C ILE A 13 -29.35 -24.21 24.38
N PHE A 14 -28.25 -23.69 24.95
CA PHE A 14 -27.85 -22.30 24.73
C PHE A 14 -27.35 -22.16 23.28
N LEU A 15 -28.25 -21.70 22.38
CA LEU A 15 -27.86 -21.20 21.08
C LEU A 15 -27.10 -19.88 21.31
N CYS A 16 -25.78 -19.95 21.33
CA CYS A 16 -24.93 -18.78 21.22
C CYS A 16 -25.01 -18.28 19.77
N ALA A 17 -26.02 -17.45 19.47
CA ALA A 17 -26.07 -16.72 18.22
C ALA A 17 -24.91 -15.72 18.20
N ARG A 18 -23.81 -16.10 17.56
CA ARG A 18 -22.79 -15.12 17.14
C ARG A 18 -23.45 -14.23 16.10
N THR A 19 -23.87 -13.06 16.52
CA THR A 19 -24.17 -11.97 15.61
C THR A 19 -22.86 -11.60 14.92
N TYR A 20 -22.61 -12.16 13.74
CA TYR A 20 -21.69 -11.57 12.80
C TYR A 20 -22.29 -10.20 12.46
N GLY A 21 -21.62 -9.13 12.94
CA GLY A 21 -21.95 -7.80 12.49
C GLY A 21 -21.84 -7.80 10.96
N GLN A 22 -22.96 -7.67 10.29
CA GLN A 22 -23.01 -7.35 8.88
C GLN A 22 -22.34 -5.98 8.74
N SER A 23 -21.06 -5.95 8.33
CA SER A 23 -20.51 -4.76 7.73
C SER A 23 -21.38 -4.49 6.51
N SER A 24 -22.05 -3.35 6.49
CA SER A 24 -22.80 -2.87 5.33
C SER A 24 -21.89 -2.97 4.10
N ILE A 25 -22.25 -3.83 3.16
CA ILE A 25 -21.67 -3.82 1.82
C ILE A 25 -22.01 -2.45 1.28
N SER A 26 -21.04 -1.59 1.05
CA SER A 26 -21.26 -0.28 0.46
C SER A 26 -21.85 -0.49 -0.94
N ASP A 27 -22.87 0.30 -1.26
CA ASP A 27 -23.45 0.34 -2.59
C ASP A 27 -22.36 0.65 -3.61
N PRO A 28 -22.11 -0.21 -4.62
CA PRO A 28 -21.09 0.07 -5.64
C PRO A 28 -21.34 1.36 -6.44
N ALA A 29 -22.58 1.90 -6.38
CA ALA A 29 -22.93 3.18 -6.99
C ALA A 29 -22.50 4.41 -6.14
N ASN A 30 -22.14 4.24 -4.88
CA ASN A 30 -21.69 5.32 -4.00
C ASN A 30 -20.59 4.78 -3.03
N PRO A 31 -19.36 4.57 -3.53
CA PRO A 31 -18.27 4.09 -2.70
C PRO A 31 -18.00 5.09 -1.57
N GLU A 32 -17.82 4.59 -0.36
CA GLU A 32 -17.47 5.40 0.80
C GLU A 32 -16.23 6.26 0.51
N ASP A 33 -16.34 7.55 0.75
CA ASP A 33 -15.23 8.48 0.53
C ASP A 33 -14.13 8.28 1.59
N ILE A 34 -12.96 7.80 1.16
CA ILE A 34 -11.83 7.54 2.05
C ILE A 34 -11.30 8.80 2.72
N THR A 35 -11.58 9.98 2.18
CA THR A 35 -11.19 11.25 2.81
C THR A 35 -11.96 11.54 4.09
N THR A 36 -13.02 10.77 4.38
CA THR A 36 -13.79 10.85 5.63
C THR A 36 -13.33 9.83 6.68
N TRP A 37 -12.41 8.94 6.34
CA TRP A 37 -11.95 7.89 7.24
C TRP A 37 -11.20 8.45 8.46
N TYR A 38 -11.43 7.83 9.62
CA TYR A 38 -10.78 8.14 10.88
C TYR A 38 -10.48 6.85 11.66
N GLY A 39 -9.30 6.79 12.28
CA GLY A 39 -8.90 5.67 13.14
C GLY A 39 -8.68 4.35 12.38
N LYS A 40 -8.54 4.40 11.05
CA LYS A 40 -8.27 3.26 10.19
C LYS A 40 -6.78 2.96 10.10
N THR A 41 -6.44 1.72 9.78
CA THR A 41 -5.07 1.31 9.45
C THR A 41 -5.00 1.00 7.96
N ILE A 42 -4.08 1.66 7.26
CA ILE A 42 -3.86 1.50 5.83
C ILE A 42 -2.41 1.08 5.59
N ILE A 43 -2.19 0.09 4.71
CA ILE A 43 -0.85 -0.30 4.30
C ILE A 43 -0.67 0.02 2.82
N PHE A 44 0.42 0.74 2.51
CA PHE A 44 0.93 0.93 1.16
C PHE A 44 2.06 -0.06 0.93
N PHE A 45 1.93 -0.90 -0.09
CA PHE A 45 2.99 -1.73 -0.60
C PHE A 45 3.53 -1.12 -1.88
N SER A 46 4.79 -0.72 -1.88
CA SER A 46 5.43 -0.02 -2.99
C SER A 46 6.69 -0.75 -3.46
N PRO A 47 6.90 -0.92 -4.78
CA PRO A 47 8.10 -1.57 -5.29
C PRO A 47 9.37 -0.78 -4.97
N HIS A 48 9.37 0.54 -5.15
CA HIS A 48 10.50 1.42 -4.93
C HIS A 48 10.11 2.62 -4.05
N GLU A 49 11.08 3.42 -3.66
CA GLU A 49 10.95 4.51 -2.68
C GLU A 49 10.17 5.73 -3.20
N ASP A 50 9.94 5.83 -4.50
CA ASP A 50 9.25 6.96 -5.15
C ASP A 50 7.91 6.59 -5.78
N ASP A 51 7.58 5.30 -5.90
CA ASP A 51 6.34 4.85 -6.54
C ASP A 51 5.08 5.18 -5.70
N ASP A 52 5.19 5.28 -4.39
CA ASP A 52 4.09 5.66 -3.50
C ASP A 52 3.68 7.13 -3.64
N LEU A 53 4.51 7.96 -4.30
CA LEU A 53 4.16 9.33 -4.64
C LEU A 53 2.88 9.44 -5.48
N GLU A 54 2.51 8.39 -6.21
CA GLU A 54 1.26 8.36 -6.97
C GLU A 54 0.03 8.54 -6.05
N ALA A 55 0.15 8.13 -4.78
CA ALA A 55 -0.89 8.25 -3.77
C ALA A 55 -0.54 9.24 -2.63
N ALA A 56 0.49 10.06 -2.78
CA ALA A 56 1.03 10.90 -1.71
C ALA A 56 0.02 11.90 -1.14
N GLY A 57 -0.81 12.50 -1.99
CA GLY A 57 -1.89 13.40 -1.54
C GLY A 57 -2.96 12.65 -0.75
N THR A 58 -3.34 11.47 -1.20
CA THR A 58 -4.26 10.59 -0.49
C THR A 58 -3.69 10.16 0.86
N MET A 59 -2.41 9.76 0.92
CA MET A 59 -1.71 9.44 2.17
C MET A 59 -1.73 10.61 3.14
N ALA A 60 -1.41 11.82 2.67
CA ALA A 60 -1.44 13.03 3.51
C ALA A 60 -2.84 13.28 4.10
N LYS A 61 -3.89 13.17 3.28
CA LYS A 61 -5.29 13.32 3.77
C LYS A 61 -5.63 12.27 4.82
N LEU A 62 -5.28 11.01 4.58
CA LEU A 62 -5.52 9.93 5.54
C LEU A 62 -4.83 10.18 6.87
N VAL A 63 -3.56 10.62 6.85
CA VAL A 63 -2.81 10.95 8.07
C VAL A 63 -3.41 12.16 8.79
N ILE A 64 -3.72 13.24 8.09
CA ILE A 64 -4.35 14.45 8.64
C ILE A 64 -5.66 14.10 9.35
N ASN A 65 -6.42 13.15 8.80
CA ASN A 65 -7.68 12.69 9.39
C ASN A 65 -7.48 11.68 10.55
N GLY A 66 -6.26 11.42 11.00
CA GLY A 66 -5.99 10.56 12.17
C GLY A 66 -6.01 9.06 11.85
N ASN A 67 -5.80 8.68 10.60
CA ASN A 67 -5.58 7.29 10.24
C ASN A 67 -4.11 6.90 10.40
N LYS A 68 -3.85 5.62 10.63
CA LYS A 68 -2.51 5.05 10.66
C LYS A 68 -2.13 4.58 9.27
N VAL A 69 -1.17 5.24 8.65
CA VAL A 69 -0.58 4.84 7.37
C VAL A 69 0.75 4.13 7.63
N LEU A 70 0.92 2.96 7.02
CA LEU A 70 2.15 2.16 7.01
C LEU A 70 2.63 2.04 5.57
N ILE A 71 3.94 2.12 5.36
CA ILE A 71 4.56 1.94 4.05
C ILE A 71 5.51 0.75 4.12
N VAL A 72 5.39 -0.16 3.17
CA VAL A 72 6.26 -1.33 3.00
C VAL A 72 6.90 -1.27 1.62
N LEU A 73 8.19 -0.99 1.59
CA LEU A 73 9.00 -0.87 0.39
C LEU A 73 9.70 -2.20 0.12
N TYR A 74 9.48 -2.75 -1.07
CA TYR A 74 10.04 -4.05 -1.43
C TYR A 74 11.53 -3.98 -1.69
N THR A 75 11.96 -3.09 -2.59
CA THR A 75 13.36 -3.00 -3.00
C THR A 75 14.10 -1.89 -2.27
N ASN A 76 15.39 -1.83 -2.48
CA ASN A 76 16.28 -0.80 -1.96
C ASN A 76 16.69 0.23 -3.02
N GLY A 77 16.06 0.21 -4.19
CA GLY A 77 16.23 1.16 -5.26
C GLY A 77 17.67 1.33 -5.78
N ASN A 78 18.51 0.32 -5.61
CA ASN A 78 19.96 0.42 -5.77
C ASN A 78 20.48 0.43 -7.21
N LYS A 79 19.58 0.38 -8.21
CA LYS A 79 19.97 0.33 -9.63
C LYS A 79 19.31 1.40 -10.51
N GLY A 80 18.38 2.20 -9.94
CA GLY A 80 17.62 3.21 -10.65
C GLY A 80 18.44 4.48 -10.95
N THR A 81 19.55 4.41 -11.68
CA THR A 81 20.35 5.60 -12.04
C THR A 81 21.10 5.41 -13.36
N HIS A 82 21.35 6.51 -14.05
CA HIS A 82 22.25 6.61 -15.20
C HIS A 82 23.61 7.27 -14.85
N ASP A 83 23.79 7.69 -13.60
CA ASP A 83 25.06 8.27 -13.13
C ASP A 83 26.13 7.19 -13.01
N LEU A 84 27.10 7.16 -13.93
CA LEU A 84 28.18 6.17 -14.00
C LEU A 84 29.14 6.22 -12.79
N GLU A 85 29.10 7.28 -11.99
CA GLU A 85 29.93 7.42 -10.78
C GLU A 85 29.16 6.99 -9.51
N MET A 86 27.87 6.65 -9.64
CA MET A 86 27.06 6.18 -8.52
C MET A 86 27.34 4.71 -8.25
N THR A 87 27.46 4.34 -6.97
CA THR A 87 27.46 2.93 -6.56
C THR A 87 26.09 2.51 -6.02
N SER A 88 25.79 1.22 -6.11
CA SER A 88 24.56 0.66 -5.59
C SER A 88 24.32 0.97 -4.11
N GLU A 89 25.38 0.83 -3.29
CA GLU A 89 25.32 1.09 -1.85
C GLU A 89 25.03 2.57 -1.55
N ARG A 90 25.68 3.46 -2.32
CA ARG A 90 25.47 4.90 -2.17
C ARG A 90 24.05 5.29 -2.59
N LEU A 91 23.56 4.76 -3.70
CA LEU A 91 22.20 5.03 -4.17
C LEU A 91 21.14 4.55 -3.16
N THR A 92 21.29 3.33 -2.62
CA THR A 92 20.43 2.81 -1.55
C THR A 92 20.33 3.78 -0.38
N GLN A 93 21.47 4.31 0.09
CA GLN A 93 21.44 5.25 1.22
C GLN A 93 20.77 6.57 0.86
N ILE A 94 21.01 7.09 -0.33
CA ILE A 94 20.39 8.33 -0.82
C ILE A 94 18.88 8.13 -0.89
N ARG A 95 18.39 7.14 -1.65
CA ARG A 95 16.97 6.92 -1.87
C ARG A 95 16.20 6.66 -0.55
N LYS A 96 16.80 5.90 0.36
CA LYS A 96 16.24 5.72 1.70
C LYS A 96 16.07 7.04 2.46
N GLN A 97 17.03 7.97 2.39
CA GLN A 97 16.92 9.28 3.04
C GLN A 97 15.89 10.17 2.35
N GLU A 98 15.81 10.11 1.03
CA GLU A 98 14.83 10.82 0.23
C GLU A 98 13.41 10.39 0.59
N ASP A 99 13.15 9.08 0.66
CA ASP A 99 11.86 8.51 1.05
C ASP A 99 11.47 8.89 2.48
N LEU A 100 12.39 8.78 3.44
CA LEU A 100 12.12 9.20 4.82
C LEU A 100 11.80 10.70 4.93
N ALA A 101 12.47 11.54 4.12
CA ALA A 101 12.21 12.98 4.08
C ALA A 101 10.85 13.29 3.42
N ALA A 102 10.51 12.60 2.33
CA ALA A 102 9.22 12.72 1.65
C ALA A 102 8.06 12.33 2.58
N ASN A 103 8.14 11.17 3.19
CA ASN A 103 7.10 10.67 4.08
C ASN A 103 6.93 11.50 5.35
N LYS A 104 8.00 12.09 5.86
CA LYS A 104 7.92 13.07 6.95
C LYS A 104 7.07 14.30 6.59
N ILE A 105 7.18 14.78 5.35
CA ILE A 105 6.34 15.89 4.84
C ILE A 105 4.87 15.50 4.80
N LEU A 106 4.57 14.25 4.45
CA LEU A 106 3.20 13.71 4.43
C LEU A 106 2.66 13.42 5.85
N GLY A 107 3.48 13.58 6.89
CA GLY A 107 3.11 13.32 8.28
C GLY A 107 3.20 11.85 8.70
N ILE A 108 3.87 11.01 7.91
CA ILE A 108 4.07 9.59 8.21
C ILE A 108 5.33 9.43 9.05
N PRO A 109 5.23 8.88 10.29
CA PRO A 109 6.38 8.70 11.16
C PRO A 109 7.28 7.57 10.68
N GLN A 110 8.59 7.71 10.89
CA GLN A 110 9.60 6.77 10.39
C GLN A 110 9.37 5.32 10.86
N GLU A 111 8.84 5.12 12.05
CA GLU A 111 8.51 3.79 12.58
C GLU A 111 7.38 3.07 11.84
N ASN A 112 6.67 3.77 10.96
CA ASN A 112 5.65 3.22 10.09
C ASN A 112 6.18 2.89 8.68
N ILE A 113 7.48 3.08 8.41
CA ILE A 113 8.10 2.84 7.10
C ILE A 113 9.03 1.64 7.20
N PHE A 114 8.79 0.62 6.39
CA PHE A 114 9.49 -0.66 6.42
C PHE A 114 10.19 -0.93 5.09
N PHE A 115 11.50 -1.08 5.14
CA PHE A 115 12.34 -1.41 3.99
C PHE A 115 12.64 -2.91 4.00
N LEU A 116 12.13 -3.67 3.02
CA LEU A 116 12.40 -5.10 2.92
C LEU A 116 13.79 -5.40 2.34
N GLY A 117 14.36 -4.45 1.56
CA GLY A 117 15.76 -4.44 1.15
C GLY A 117 16.11 -5.40 0.02
N TYR A 118 15.13 -5.80 -0.80
CA TYR A 118 15.43 -6.58 -2.00
C TYR A 118 16.12 -5.72 -3.05
N ASP A 119 16.91 -6.37 -3.91
CA ASP A 119 17.59 -5.70 -5.01
C ASP A 119 16.61 -5.18 -6.06
N ASP A 120 16.75 -3.91 -6.45
CA ASP A 120 16.01 -3.25 -7.53
C ASP A 120 16.19 -4.01 -8.87
N GLY A 121 15.10 -4.19 -9.61
CA GLY A 121 15.05 -4.93 -10.86
C GLY A 121 15.13 -6.45 -10.70
N MET A 122 15.15 -6.98 -9.47
CA MET A 122 15.39 -8.40 -9.20
C MET A 122 14.27 -9.09 -8.41
N LEU A 123 13.17 -8.40 -8.11
CA LEU A 123 12.11 -8.92 -7.25
C LEU A 123 11.47 -10.20 -7.80
N GLU A 124 11.35 -10.34 -9.13
CA GLU A 124 10.82 -11.55 -9.78
C GLU A 124 11.70 -12.79 -9.60
N TYR A 125 12.98 -12.60 -9.27
CA TYR A 125 13.96 -13.68 -9.08
C TYR A 125 14.12 -14.12 -7.62
N VAL A 126 13.52 -13.38 -6.69
CA VAL A 126 13.45 -13.79 -5.27
C VAL A 126 12.46 -14.94 -5.13
N PRO A 127 12.73 -15.93 -4.25
CA PRO A 127 11.75 -16.97 -3.98
C PRO A 127 10.40 -16.36 -3.54
N GLN A 128 9.37 -16.48 -4.37
CA GLN A 128 8.06 -15.84 -4.15
C GLN A 128 7.48 -16.15 -2.77
N LYS A 129 7.67 -17.38 -2.28
CA LYS A 129 7.22 -17.79 -0.94
C LYS A 129 7.74 -16.85 0.15
N GLU A 130 8.99 -16.40 0.06
CA GLU A 130 9.61 -15.52 1.06
C GLU A 130 8.89 -14.17 1.12
N ILE A 131 8.62 -13.58 -0.05
CA ILE A 131 7.96 -12.28 -0.13
C ILE A 131 6.49 -12.39 0.29
N VAL A 132 5.80 -13.41 -0.20
CA VAL A 132 4.40 -13.71 0.16
C VAL A 132 4.26 -13.90 1.67
N GLU A 133 5.22 -14.56 2.33
CA GLU A 133 5.25 -14.72 3.78
C GLU A 133 5.38 -13.39 4.51
N LYS A 134 6.28 -12.50 4.07
CA LYS A 134 6.44 -11.16 4.66
C LYS A 134 5.16 -10.33 4.51
N VAL A 135 4.57 -10.29 3.32
CA VAL A 135 3.29 -9.58 3.10
C VAL A 135 2.18 -10.14 3.98
N CYS A 136 2.05 -11.47 4.03
CA CYS A 136 1.11 -12.16 4.90
C CYS A 136 1.30 -11.77 6.37
N TRP A 137 2.55 -11.67 6.83
CA TRP A 137 2.89 -11.25 8.19
C TRP A 137 2.43 -9.81 8.47
N PHE A 138 2.76 -8.86 7.58
CA PHE A 138 2.31 -7.47 7.73
C PHE A 138 0.80 -7.36 7.85
N ILE A 139 0.07 -8.06 6.99
CA ILE A 139 -1.39 -8.02 6.97
C ILE A 139 -1.98 -8.62 8.25
N ARG A 140 -1.49 -9.76 8.71
CA ARG A 140 -1.93 -10.37 9.97
C ARG A 140 -1.59 -9.53 11.19
N LYS A 141 -0.40 -8.92 11.19
CA LYS A 141 0.11 -8.09 12.29
C LYS A 141 -0.68 -6.80 12.46
N TYR A 142 -0.90 -6.10 11.35
CA TYR A 142 -1.48 -4.76 11.39
C TYR A 142 -2.97 -4.73 11.07
N ARG A 143 -3.53 -5.81 10.51
CA ARG A 143 -4.97 -5.97 10.22
C ARG A 143 -5.56 -4.76 9.48
N PRO A 144 -5.01 -4.37 8.31
CA PRO A 144 -5.36 -3.14 7.65
C PRO A 144 -6.82 -3.12 7.19
N ASP A 145 -7.47 -1.97 7.31
CA ASP A 145 -8.78 -1.71 6.74
C ASP A 145 -8.70 -1.65 5.20
N ALA A 146 -7.59 -1.13 4.66
CA ALA A 146 -7.34 -1.10 3.22
C ALA A 146 -5.85 -1.33 2.88
N ILE A 147 -5.63 -1.82 1.67
CA ILE A 147 -4.31 -1.92 1.04
C ILE A 147 -4.26 -1.05 -0.20
N PHE A 148 -3.16 -0.30 -0.35
CA PHE A 148 -2.75 0.34 -1.58
C PHE A 148 -1.53 -0.41 -2.14
N THR A 149 -1.54 -0.70 -3.44
CA THR A 149 -0.42 -1.35 -4.13
C THR A 149 -0.48 -1.08 -5.63
N MET A 150 0.59 -1.39 -6.34
CA MET A 150 0.60 -1.37 -7.81
C MET A 150 -0.55 -2.21 -8.36
N ASP A 151 -1.13 -1.76 -9.50
CA ASP A 151 -2.19 -2.52 -10.16
C ASP A 151 -1.63 -3.79 -10.82
N PRO A 152 -2.10 -5.00 -10.45
CA PRO A 152 -1.70 -6.23 -11.14
C PRO A 152 -2.17 -6.29 -12.61
N GLY A 153 -3.00 -5.31 -13.02
CA GLY A 153 -3.56 -5.21 -14.36
C GLY A 153 -4.78 -6.10 -14.58
N THR A 154 -5.75 -5.57 -15.31
CA THR A 154 -6.92 -6.33 -15.80
C THR A 154 -6.71 -6.83 -17.23
N LYS A 155 -5.80 -6.17 -17.96
CA LYS A 155 -5.45 -6.47 -19.35
C LYS A 155 -3.97 -6.22 -19.52
N PHE A 156 -3.25 -7.09 -20.23
CA PHE A 156 -1.85 -6.91 -20.62
C PHE A 156 -1.71 -5.81 -21.69
N THR A 157 -2.17 -4.60 -21.38
CA THR A 157 -2.11 -3.45 -22.30
C THR A 157 -0.94 -2.53 -22.01
N ILE A 158 -0.35 -2.62 -20.80
CA ILE A 158 0.83 -1.88 -20.38
C ILE A 158 1.89 -2.88 -19.96
N TRP A 159 3.13 -2.67 -20.42
CA TRP A 159 4.27 -3.42 -19.96
C TRP A 159 4.78 -2.80 -18.66
N HIS A 160 4.44 -3.41 -17.53
CA HIS A 160 5.00 -3.01 -16.26
C HIS A 160 6.48 -3.37 -16.17
N LYS A 161 7.27 -2.53 -15.51
CA LYS A 161 8.60 -2.89 -15.04
C LYS A 161 8.54 -4.14 -14.16
N THR A 162 9.63 -4.91 -14.12
CA THR A 162 9.68 -6.21 -13.41
C THR A 162 9.20 -6.11 -11.98
N ASP A 163 9.74 -5.17 -11.19
CA ASP A 163 9.41 -5.03 -9.77
C ASP A 163 7.98 -4.52 -9.55
N HIS A 164 7.46 -3.64 -10.43
CA HIS A 164 6.07 -3.17 -10.36
C HIS A 164 5.10 -4.33 -10.53
N ARG A 165 5.31 -5.17 -11.55
CA ARG A 165 4.50 -6.37 -11.79
C ARG A 165 4.62 -7.38 -10.67
N ALA A 166 5.86 -7.63 -10.19
CA ALA A 166 6.11 -8.58 -9.13
C ALA A 166 5.46 -8.14 -7.81
N SER A 167 5.67 -6.87 -7.38
CA SER A 167 5.10 -6.34 -6.14
C SER A 167 3.57 -6.38 -6.15
N ALA A 168 2.94 -6.03 -7.27
CA ALA A 168 1.49 -6.09 -7.44
C ALA A 168 0.94 -7.50 -7.17
N LEU A 169 1.49 -8.50 -7.87
CA LEU A 169 1.04 -9.90 -7.76
C LEU A 169 1.36 -10.48 -6.38
N LEU A 170 2.57 -10.24 -5.86
CA LEU A 170 3.01 -10.77 -4.57
C LEU A 170 2.25 -10.16 -3.39
N THR A 171 1.80 -8.89 -3.50
CA THR A 171 0.92 -8.28 -2.51
C THR A 171 -0.44 -8.97 -2.47
N VAL A 172 -1.03 -9.24 -3.62
CA VAL A 172 -2.32 -9.96 -3.72
C VAL A 172 -2.20 -11.39 -3.18
N ASP A 173 -1.15 -12.11 -3.56
CA ASP A 173 -0.90 -13.47 -3.08
C ASP A 173 -0.65 -13.52 -1.56
N GLY A 174 0.10 -12.55 -1.02
CA GLY A 174 0.33 -12.42 0.41
C GLY A 174 -0.96 -12.15 1.20
N ALA A 175 -1.82 -11.31 0.67
CA ALA A 175 -3.12 -11.03 1.28
C ALA A 175 -4.05 -12.24 1.23
N ARG A 176 -4.06 -12.98 0.12
CA ARG A 176 -4.76 -14.25 0.04
C ARG A 176 -4.25 -15.23 1.09
N ALA A 177 -2.93 -15.39 1.20
CA ALA A 177 -2.33 -16.25 2.22
C ALA A 177 -2.70 -15.82 3.65
N ALA A 178 -2.78 -14.52 3.92
CA ALA A 178 -3.13 -13.98 5.23
C ALA A 178 -4.52 -14.39 5.71
N ALA A 179 -5.46 -14.58 4.78
CA ALA A 179 -6.84 -14.98 5.08
C ALA A 179 -6.96 -16.45 5.55
N TYR A 180 -6.02 -17.32 5.21
CA TYR A 180 -6.10 -18.76 5.50
C TYR A 180 -5.09 -19.16 6.57
N HIS A 181 -5.54 -19.84 7.62
CA HIS A 181 -4.73 -20.22 8.78
C HIS A 181 -3.64 -21.26 8.50
N LEU A 182 -3.77 -22.04 7.43
CA LEU A 182 -2.79 -23.08 7.04
C LEU A 182 -1.61 -22.53 6.22
N TYR A 183 -1.70 -21.28 5.71
CA TYR A 183 -0.54 -20.60 5.15
C TYR A 183 0.29 -20.00 6.29
N PHE A 184 1.59 -20.27 6.30
CA PHE A 184 2.53 -19.74 7.30
C PHE A 184 1.98 -19.87 8.74
N PRO A 185 1.70 -21.11 9.20
CA PRO A 185 1.08 -21.33 10.52
C PRO A 185 1.96 -20.86 11.68
N GLU A 186 3.26 -20.68 11.45
CA GLU A 186 4.21 -20.14 12.42
C GLU A 186 3.79 -18.77 12.96
N HIS A 187 3.20 -17.93 12.13
CA HIS A 187 2.67 -16.62 12.55
C HIS A 187 1.60 -16.76 13.64
N LEU A 188 0.75 -17.78 13.55
CA LEU A 188 -0.30 -18.04 14.54
C LEU A 188 0.27 -18.73 15.78
N ILE A 189 1.12 -19.73 15.59
CA ILE A 189 1.63 -20.60 16.67
C ILE A 189 2.68 -19.87 17.52
N LYS A 190 3.64 -19.17 16.88
CA LYS A 190 4.77 -18.57 17.57
C LYS A 190 4.51 -17.12 17.98
N GLU A 191 3.74 -16.37 17.19
CA GLU A 191 3.53 -14.93 17.39
C GLU A 191 2.10 -14.60 17.84
N GLY A 192 1.19 -15.58 17.89
CA GLY A 192 -0.19 -15.38 18.30
C GLY A 192 -1.03 -14.55 17.33
N LEU A 193 -0.54 -14.35 16.10
CA LEU A 193 -1.29 -13.62 15.08
C LEU A 193 -2.53 -14.42 14.66
N GLN A 194 -3.48 -13.74 14.04
CA GLN A 194 -4.72 -14.36 13.55
C GLN A 194 -4.84 -14.19 12.04
N SER A 195 -5.52 -15.12 11.38
CA SER A 195 -5.90 -14.94 9.98
C SER A 195 -6.69 -13.66 9.78
N TYR A 196 -6.43 -13.00 8.67
CA TYR A 196 -7.08 -11.72 8.37
C TYR A 196 -7.31 -11.55 6.86
N ALA A 197 -8.54 -11.23 6.47
CA ALA A 197 -8.92 -10.97 5.09
C ALA A 197 -9.11 -9.47 4.88
N VAL A 198 -8.31 -8.88 4.01
CA VAL A 198 -8.47 -7.50 3.55
C VAL A 198 -9.59 -7.44 2.53
N ARG A 199 -10.42 -6.40 2.58
CA ARG A 199 -11.59 -6.26 1.71
C ARG A 199 -11.61 -4.99 0.88
N ASP A 200 -10.77 -4.01 1.18
CA ASP A 200 -10.73 -2.74 0.46
C ASP A 200 -9.33 -2.54 -0.15
N TRP A 201 -9.29 -2.38 -1.46
CA TRP A 201 -8.09 -2.34 -2.26
C TRP A 201 -8.08 -1.10 -3.14
N PHE A 202 -6.95 -0.43 -3.17
CA PHE A 202 -6.70 0.70 -4.04
C PHE A 202 -5.46 0.40 -4.88
N PHE A 203 -5.67 0.13 -6.14
CA PHE A 203 -4.59 -0.13 -7.09
C PHE A 203 -4.20 1.17 -7.80
N TYR A 204 -2.91 1.47 -7.82
CA TYR A 204 -2.33 2.63 -8.48
C TYR A 204 -1.31 2.22 -9.55
N GLU A 205 -0.93 3.17 -10.42
CA GLU A 205 0.04 3.01 -11.49
C GLU A 205 1.05 4.13 -11.46
N SER A 206 2.32 3.83 -11.70
CA SER A 206 3.38 4.83 -11.86
C SER A 206 3.82 5.02 -13.31
N ASP A 207 3.52 4.05 -14.18
CA ASP A 207 3.95 4.06 -15.58
C ASP A 207 2.87 4.58 -16.55
N GLY A 208 1.80 5.19 -16.04
CA GLY A 208 0.71 5.72 -16.85
C GLY A 208 -0.61 5.86 -16.11
N PRO A 209 -1.70 6.13 -16.81
CA PRO A 209 -3.01 6.25 -16.18
C PRO A 209 -3.49 4.88 -15.68
N VAL A 210 -4.11 4.86 -14.51
CA VAL A 210 -4.76 3.67 -13.96
C VAL A 210 -5.83 3.18 -14.94
N ILE A 211 -5.64 1.98 -15.48
CA ILE A 211 -6.61 1.36 -16.38
C ILE A 211 -7.84 0.93 -15.57
N ASP A 212 -9.03 1.25 -16.11
CA ASP A 212 -10.30 0.99 -15.42
C ASP A 212 -10.40 1.69 -14.04
N GLY A 213 -9.70 2.83 -13.86
CA GLY A 213 -9.77 3.64 -12.65
C GLY A 213 -11.20 4.12 -12.39
N ASN A 214 -11.76 3.65 -11.28
CA ASN A 214 -13.15 3.88 -10.88
C ASN A 214 -13.28 4.75 -9.62
N TYR A 215 -12.15 5.16 -9.05
CA TYR A 215 -12.12 5.95 -7.82
C TYR A 215 -11.15 7.12 -7.95
N LYS A 216 -11.58 8.31 -7.54
CA LYS A 216 -10.75 9.52 -7.54
C LYS A 216 -10.78 10.19 -6.18
N VAL A 217 -9.62 10.66 -5.75
CA VAL A 217 -9.48 11.46 -4.53
C VAL A 217 -9.13 12.88 -4.93
N ASP A 218 -9.93 13.85 -4.52
CA ASP A 218 -9.60 15.27 -4.64
C ASP A 218 -8.54 15.61 -3.59
N ILE A 219 -7.35 15.94 -4.05
CA ILE A 219 -6.19 16.25 -3.22
C ILE A 219 -5.78 17.74 -3.32
N THR A 220 -6.67 18.59 -3.83
CA THR A 220 -6.38 20.01 -4.12
C THR A 220 -5.83 20.74 -2.89
N ASP A 221 -6.38 20.49 -1.72
CA ASP A 221 -6.00 21.09 -0.44
C ASP A 221 -4.66 20.58 0.13
N VAL A 222 -4.15 19.46 -0.37
CA VAL A 222 -2.87 18.85 0.04
C VAL A 222 -1.88 18.69 -1.12
N ALA A 223 -2.20 19.23 -2.30
CA ALA A 223 -1.34 19.13 -3.50
C ALA A 223 0.07 19.71 -3.26
N GLU A 224 0.18 20.73 -2.43
CA GLU A 224 1.46 21.31 -2.02
C GLU A 224 2.31 20.32 -1.20
N LEU A 225 1.69 19.52 -0.32
CA LEU A 225 2.39 18.47 0.44
C LEU A 225 2.92 17.39 -0.51
N LYS A 226 2.10 16.93 -1.47
CA LYS A 226 2.52 15.98 -2.50
C LYS A 226 3.72 16.50 -3.29
N TRP A 227 3.65 17.74 -3.77
CA TRP A 227 4.75 18.35 -4.49
C TRP A 227 6.03 18.46 -3.66
N ASN A 228 5.92 18.92 -2.40
CA ASN A 228 7.06 19.04 -1.50
C ASN A 228 7.70 17.67 -1.18
N ALA A 229 6.88 16.61 -1.04
CA ALA A 229 7.36 15.25 -0.86
C ALA A 229 8.11 14.77 -2.11
N ALA A 230 7.54 14.96 -3.29
CA ALA A 230 8.18 14.60 -4.56
C ALA A 230 9.52 15.32 -4.79
N CYS A 231 9.65 16.57 -4.33
CA CYS A 231 10.91 17.31 -4.38
C CYS A 231 12.04 16.70 -3.54
N GLN A 232 11.75 15.73 -2.65
CA GLN A 232 12.79 15.06 -1.87
C GLN A 232 13.52 13.97 -2.70
N HIS A 233 12.88 13.40 -3.73
CA HIS A 233 13.46 12.33 -4.56
C HIS A 233 14.38 12.88 -5.64
N THR A 234 15.43 13.59 -5.22
CA THR A 234 16.34 14.29 -6.12
C THR A 234 17.17 13.35 -6.99
N SER A 235 17.45 12.13 -6.51
CA SER A 235 18.18 11.12 -7.27
C SER A 235 17.37 10.51 -8.42
N GLN A 236 16.03 10.63 -8.38
CA GLN A 236 15.11 10.02 -9.35
C GLN A 236 14.43 11.02 -10.27
N THR A 237 14.43 12.30 -9.91
CA THR A 237 13.72 13.36 -10.64
C THR A 237 14.67 14.33 -11.34
N GLY A 238 14.20 14.93 -12.43
CA GLY A 238 14.97 15.94 -13.18
C GLY A 238 16.30 15.41 -13.70
N LYS A 239 17.36 16.17 -13.46
CA LYS A 239 18.74 15.81 -13.85
C LYS A 239 19.40 14.83 -12.90
N GLY A 240 18.85 14.61 -11.71
CA GLY A 240 19.48 13.80 -10.65
C GLY A 240 19.64 12.34 -11.01
N ASN A 241 18.72 11.79 -11.80
CA ASN A 241 18.83 10.41 -12.32
C ASN A 241 20.00 10.25 -13.31
N MET A 242 20.32 11.32 -14.08
CA MET A 242 21.45 11.32 -15.02
C MET A 242 22.79 11.61 -14.33
N LYS A 243 22.78 12.51 -13.34
CA LYS A 243 23.94 12.87 -12.53
C LYS A 243 23.49 13.45 -11.20
N TYR A 244 23.72 12.70 -10.14
CA TYR A 244 23.36 13.15 -8.80
C TYR A 244 24.33 14.22 -8.29
N THR A 245 23.80 15.40 -7.98
CA THR A 245 24.59 16.57 -7.53
C THR A 245 24.33 16.93 -6.06
N GLY A 246 23.49 16.16 -5.35
CA GLY A 246 23.17 16.40 -3.95
C GLY A 246 21.66 16.43 -3.69
N PRO A 247 21.27 16.66 -2.43
CA PRO A 247 19.86 16.56 -2.00
C PRO A 247 19.00 17.74 -2.43
N ASP A 248 19.58 18.78 -3.00
CA ASP A 248 18.88 19.99 -3.37
C ASP A 248 18.47 19.99 -4.85
N MET A 249 17.19 19.87 -5.13
CA MET A 249 16.65 20.00 -6.47
C MET A 249 16.76 21.46 -6.96
N THR A 250 17.11 21.65 -8.23
CA THR A 250 17.19 23.01 -8.82
C THR A 250 15.81 23.68 -8.86
N PRO A 251 15.73 25.03 -8.83
CA PRO A 251 14.45 25.73 -8.96
C PRO A 251 13.69 25.37 -10.25
N GLU A 252 14.41 25.14 -11.35
CA GLU A 252 13.84 24.72 -12.64
C GLU A 252 13.19 23.36 -12.55
N ASP A 253 13.90 22.38 -11.96
CA ASP A 253 13.40 21.03 -11.82
C ASP A 253 12.19 20.99 -10.87
N LYS A 254 12.20 21.75 -9.77
CA LYS A 254 11.05 21.92 -8.85
C LYS A 254 9.82 22.46 -9.57
N GLU A 255 9.98 23.48 -10.40
CA GLU A 255 8.88 24.08 -11.16
C GLU A 255 8.33 23.09 -12.22
N ASN A 256 9.20 22.38 -12.91
CA ASN A 256 8.79 21.35 -13.88
C ASN A 256 8.05 20.20 -13.19
N LEU A 257 8.55 19.72 -12.06
CA LEU A 257 7.92 18.69 -11.26
C LEU A 257 6.55 19.14 -10.74
N LYS A 258 6.43 20.41 -10.32
CA LYS A 258 5.16 20.98 -9.88
C LYS A 258 4.09 20.90 -10.97
N LYS A 259 4.42 21.25 -12.21
CA LYS A 259 3.48 21.19 -13.35
C LYS A 259 2.99 19.78 -13.65
N ILE A 260 3.83 18.77 -13.39
CA ILE A 260 3.46 17.37 -13.61
C ILE A 260 2.55 16.88 -12.48
N ILE A 261 2.98 17.07 -11.23
CA ILE A 261 2.35 16.49 -10.04
C ILE A 261 1.04 17.18 -9.67
N THR A 262 0.97 18.51 -9.89
CA THR A 262 -0.21 19.32 -9.54
C THR A 262 -1.04 19.68 -10.77
N LYS A 263 -1.02 18.83 -11.80
CA LYS A 263 -1.80 19.04 -13.01
C LYS A 263 -3.27 19.20 -12.65
N ASP A 264 -3.77 20.40 -12.89
CA ASP A 264 -5.13 20.82 -12.60
C ASP A 264 -6.09 20.30 -13.69
N VAL A 265 -7.25 19.80 -13.25
CA VAL A 265 -8.39 19.51 -14.11
C VAL A 265 -9.59 20.25 -13.53
N ASP A 266 -10.03 21.29 -14.22
CA ASP A 266 -11.16 22.14 -13.80
C ASP A 266 -10.97 22.78 -12.41
N GLY A 267 -9.76 23.27 -12.10
CA GLY A 267 -9.41 23.90 -10.83
C GLY A 267 -9.13 22.91 -9.69
N LYS A 268 -8.98 21.62 -9.99
CA LYS A 268 -8.77 20.57 -9.00
C LYS A 268 -7.64 19.62 -9.36
N VAL A 269 -6.98 19.11 -8.35
CA VAL A 269 -5.93 18.10 -8.45
C VAL A 269 -6.48 16.77 -7.92
N TYR A 270 -6.33 15.71 -8.69
CA TYR A 270 -6.86 14.40 -8.35
C TYR A 270 -5.77 13.33 -8.38
N GLU A 271 -5.91 12.34 -7.48
CA GLU A 271 -5.29 11.03 -7.60
C GLU A 271 -6.35 10.01 -8.01
N GLN A 272 -5.98 9.04 -8.84
CA GLN A 272 -6.91 8.07 -9.39
C GLN A 272 -6.47 6.64 -9.06
N PHE A 273 -7.44 5.82 -8.68
CA PHE A 273 -7.24 4.43 -8.29
C PHE A 273 -8.26 3.52 -8.98
N ARG A 274 -7.91 2.26 -9.10
CA ARG A 274 -8.88 1.20 -9.30
C ARG A 274 -9.19 0.61 -7.93
N ARG A 275 -10.38 0.90 -7.40
CA ARG A 275 -10.85 0.38 -6.11
C ARG A 275 -11.60 -0.92 -6.27
N VAL A 276 -11.27 -1.91 -5.46
CA VAL A 276 -11.96 -3.20 -5.37
C VAL A 276 -12.35 -3.46 -3.93
N GLN A 277 -13.64 -3.69 -3.69
CA GLN A 277 -14.20 -3.92 -2.36
C GLN A 277 -14.66 -5.39 -2.21
N GLU A 278 -13.74 -6.30 -2.40
CA GLU A 278 -13.99 -7.73 -2.29
C GLU A 278 -12.90 -8.40 -1.45
N SER A 279 -13.29 -9.44 -0.73
CA SER A 279 -12.30 -10.36 -0.19
C SER A 279 -11.69 -11.13 -1.38
N LEU A 280 -10.38 -10.98 -1.60
CA LEU A 280 -9.64 -11.78 -2.58
C LEU A 280 -9.44 -13.24 -2.11
N SER A 281 -10.09 -13.64 -1.03
CA SER A 281 -10.21 -15.03 -0.60
C SER A 281 -11.42 -15.66 -1.28
N PHE A 282 -11.17 -16.62 -2.12
CA PHE A 282 -12.21 -17.46 -2.74
C PHE A 282 -12.83 -18.40 -1.74
#